data_1c74da649f0d3b23a5601ffcd9fea342
#
_entry.id   1c74da649f0d3b23a5601ffcd9fea342
#
_cell.length_a   1.000
_cell.length_b   1.000
_cell.length_c   1.000
_cell.angle_alpha   90.00
_cell.angle_beta   90.00
_cell.angle_gamma   90.00
#
_symmetry.space_group_name_H-M   'P 1'
#
loop_
_entity.id
_entity.type
_entity.pdbx_description
1 polymer ?
#
loop_
_entity_poly.entity_id
_entity_poly.type
_entity_poly.pdbx_seq_one_letter_code
_entity_poly.pdbx_strand_id
1 'polypeptide(L)'
;MVKTCKNQQGIKNANRDAKRKLKRDCDLVAVLLTMEQMANNLGLVWSIKNHAKELYKKAEGSRVFRGRRRHSRASMVACLYLACQEEEFPRIVKEMQSVSGGAKEKNKHINKVIGVFKKHFQVGRNYGKTQALDLGERLCTNLLALTTMSSKL
;
A
#
# COMPACT_ATOMS: atom_id res chain seq x y z
N MET A 1 -13.52 -44.73 -27.74
CA MET A 1 -12.62 -44.63 -26.58
C MET A 1 -11.82 -43.32 -26.43
N VAL A 2 -12.13 -42.25 -27.14
CA VAL A 2 -11.33 -41.02 -27.11
C VAL A 2 -11.95 -39.88 -26.22
N LYS A 3 -13.19 -40.06 -25.73
CA LYS A 3 -13.89 -39.01 -24.93
C LYS A 3 -13.47 -38.93 -23.45
N THR A 4 -12.95 -39.98 -22.87
CA THR A 4 -12.59 -40.08 -21.45
C THR A 4 -11.29 -39.32 -21.08
N CYS A 5 -10.30 -39.26 -21.97
CA CYS A 5 -9.04 -38.56 -21.70
C CYS A 5 -9.17 -37.02 -21.69
N LYS A 6 -10.10 -36.46 -22.49
CA LYS A 6 -10.33 -34.99 -22.52
C LYS A 6 -10.99 -34.49 -21.23
N ASN A 7 -11.86 -35.27 -20.59
CA ASN A 7 -12.49 -34.89 -19.33
C ASN A 7 -11.51 -34.86 -18.15
N GLN A 8 -10.58 -35.81 -18.08
CA GLN A 8 -9.58 -35.83 -16.99
C GLN A 8 -8.61 -34.65 -17.08
N GLN A 9 -8.27 -34.22 -18.29
CA GLN A 9 -7.41 -33.05 -18.50
C GLN A 9 -8.12 -31.75 -18.10
N GLY A 10 -9.41 -31.61 -18.37
CA GLY A 10 -10.24 -30.50 -17.95
C GLY A 10 -10.35 -30.37 -16.43
N ILE A 11 -10.56 -31.49 -15.73
CA ILE A 11 -10.64 -31.53 -14.27
C ILE A 11 -9.29 -31.18 -13.62
N LYS A 12 -8.18 -31.67 -14.15
CA LYS A 12 -6.83 -31.33 -13.67
C LYS A 12 -6.49 -29.86 -13.86
N ASN A 13 -6.94 -29.24 -14.94
CA ASN A 13 -6.74 -27.82 -15.23
C ASN A 13 -7.58 -26.95 -14.29
N ALA A 14 -8.87 -27.27 -14.11
CA ALA A 14 -9.74 -26.59 -13.18
C ALA A 14 -9.20 -26.61 -11.74
N ASN A 15 -8.68 -27.75 -11.29
CA ASN A 15 -8.10 -27.91 -9.96
C ASN A 15 -6.81 -27.08 -9.78
N ARG A 16 -5.98 -26.97 -10.84
CA ARG A 16 -4.79 -26.11 -10.81
C ARG A 16 -5.15 -24.64 -10.74
N ASP A 17 -6.17 -24.21 -11.47
CA ASP A 17 -6.62 -22.81 -11.49
C ASP A 17 -7.29 -22.42 -10.18
N ALA A 18 -8.08 -23.30 -9.58
CA ALA A 18 -8.64 -23.11 -8.24
C ALA A 18 -7.54 -22.97 -7.18
N LYS A 19 -6.52 -23.83 -7.21
CA LYS A 19 -5.38 -23.73 -6.29
C LYS A 19 -4.56 -22.47 -6.47
N ARG A 20 -4.37 -21.99 -7.72
CA ARG A 20 -3.70 -20.72 -8.01
C ARG A 20 -4.51 -19.52 -7.53
N LYS A 21 -5.83 -19.57 -7.66
CA LYS A 21 -6.72 -18.53 -7.17
C LYS A 21 -6.66 -18.45 -5.64
N LEU A 22 -6.80 -19.58 -4.95
CA LEU A 22 -6.73 -19.63 -3.49
C LEU A 22 -5.39 -19.09 -2.97
N LYS A 23 -4.28 -19.43 -3.60
CA LYS A 23 -2.97 -18.90 -3.23
C LYS A 23 -2.91 -17.36 -3.38
N ARG A 24 -3.43 -16.82 -4.48
CA ARG A 24 -3.47 -15.37 -4.70
C ARG A 24 -4.30 -14.65 -3.65
N ASP A 25 -5.43 -15.23 -3.26
CA ASP A 25 -6.32 -14.66 -2.25
C ASP A 25 -5.64 -14.66 -0.87
N CYS A 26 -4.93 -15.74 -0.50
CA CYS A 26 -4.12 -15.80 0.72
C CYS A 26 -2.98 -14.77 0.73
N ASP A 27 -2.26 -14.64 -0.39
CA ASP A 27 -1.17 -13.66 -0.52
C ASP A 27 -1.71 -12.23 -0.39
N LEU A 28 -2.88 -11.94 -0.96
CA LEU A 28 -3.53 -10.65 -0.84
C LEU A 28 -3.92 -10.32 0.61
N VAL A 29 -4.49 -11.27 1.32
CA VAL A 29 -4.86 -11.09 2.75
C VAL A 29 -3.62 -10.78 3.58
N ALA A 30 -2.53 -11.51 3.39
CA ALA A 30 -1.26 -11.25 4.09
C ALA A 30 -0.72 -9.85 3.83
N VAL A 31 -0.81 -9.37 2.60
CA VAL A 31 -0.40 -8.01 2.23
C VAL A 31 -1.28 -6.97 2.93
N LEU A 32 -2.59 -7.14 2.92
CA LEU A 32 -3.52 -6.20 3.55
C LEU A 32 -3.31 -6.11 5.07
N LEU A 33 -3.00 -7.23 5.73
CA LEU A 33 -2.64 -7.25 7.14
C LEU A 33 -1.32 -6.52 7.40
N THR A 34 -0.32 -6.72 6.55
CA THR A 34 0.95 -5.99 6.66
C THR A 34 0.76 -4.49 6.49
N MET A 35 -0.06 -4.06 5.53
CA MET A 35 -0.41 -2.64 5.34
C MET A 35 -1.12 -2.06 6.56
N GLU A 36 -1.99 -2.83 7.18
CA GLU A 36 -2.67 -2.41 8.41
C GLU A 36 -1.70 -2.21 9.57
N GLN A 37 -0.75 -3.12 9.76
CA GLN A 37 0.31 -2.98 10.76
C GLN A 37 1.16 -1.73 10.52
N MET A 38 1.58 -1.50 9.27
CA MET A 38 2.31 -0.28 8.90
C MET A 38 1.52 0.99 9.20
N ALA A 39 0.24 0.99 8.88
CA ALA A 39 -0.66 2.12 9.13
C ALA A 39 -0.89 2.36 10.62
N ASN A 40 -0.98 1.31 11.43
CA ASN A 40 -1.08 1.41 12.89
C ASN A 40 0.19 2.03 13.47
N ASN A 41 1.36 1.60 13.02
CA ASN A 41 2.64 2.15 13.47
C ASN A 41 2.81 3.64 13.11
N LEU A 42 2.16 4.08 12.04
CA LEU A 42 2.12 5.50 11.62
C LEU A 42 1.01 6.30 12.33
N GLY A 43 0.17 5.65 13.14
CA GLY A 43 -0.97 6.29 13.77
C GLY A 43 -2.02 6.80 12.78
N LEU A 44 -2.19 6.13 11.63
CA LEU A 44 -3.15 6.54 10.62
C LEU A 44 -4.58 6.20 11.03
N VAL A 45 -5.52 7.08 10.70
CA VAL A 45 -6.94 6.89 10.97
C VAL A 45 -7.54 5.80 10.07
N TRP A 46 -8.66 5.26 10.48
CA TRP A 46 -9.33 4.14 9.80
C TRP A 46 -9.69 4.43 8.33
N SER A 47 -10.13 5.65 8.01
CA SER A 47 -10.46 6.06 6.64
C SER A 47 -9.26 5.89 5.70
N ILE A 48 -8.09 6.37 6.10
CA ILE A 48 -6.84 6.26 5.33
C ILE A 48 -6.45 4.79 5.15
N LYS A 49 -6.58 3.96 6.20
CA LYS A 49 -6.28 2.53 6.13
C LYS A 49 -7.14 1.82 5.09
N ASN A 50 -8.44 2.08 5.10
CA ASN A 50 -9.37 1.48 4.15
C ASN A 50 -9.11 1.97 2.73
N HIS A 51 -8.92 3.26 2.56
CA HIS A 51 -8.60 3.84 1.26
C HIS A 51 -7.32 3.23 0.65
N ALA A 52 -6.27 3.08 1.44
CA ALA A 52 -5.04 2.43 1.01
C ALA A 52 -5.26 0.96 0.59
N LYS A 53 -6.06 0.20 1.35
CA LYS A 53 -6.43 -1.18 1.02
C LYS A 53 -7.22 -1.26 -0.30
N GLU A 54 -8.13 -0.33 -0.52
CA GLU A 54 -8.91 -0.27 -1.78
C GLU A 54 -8.02 0.07 -2.98
N LEU A 55 -7.12 1.04 -2.84
CA LEU A 55 -6.13 1.36 -3.86
C LEU A 55 -5.28 0.14 -4.21
N TYR A 56 -4.84 -0.61 -3.21
CA TYR A 56 -4.07 -1.82 -3.44
C TYR A 56 -4.87 -2.90 -4.19
N LYS A 57 -6.13 -3.13 -3.80
CA LYS A 57 -7.03 -4.07 -4.48
C LYS A 57 -7.30 -3.67 -5.93
N LYS A 58 -7.52 -2.38 -6.19
CA LYS A 58 -7.69 -1.84 -7.55
C LYS A 58 -6.43 -2.07 -8.40
N ALA A 59 -5.26 -1.84 -7.82
CA ALA A 59 -3.98 -2.05 -8.50
C ALA A 59 -3.72 -3.53 -8.82
N GLU A 60 -4.09 -4.42 -7.91
CA GLU A 60 -4.04 -5.87 -8.11
C GLU A 60 -4.95 -6.31 -9.25
N GLY A 61 -6.21 -5.84 -9.26
CA GLY A 61 -7.20 -6.15 -10.28
C GLY A 61 -6.85 -5.62 -11.67
N SER A 62 -6.28 -4.42 -11.75
CA SER A 62 -5.89 -3.78 -13.02
C SER A 62 -4.54 -4.24 -13.57
N ARG A 63 -3.90 -5.22 -12.93
CA ARG A 63 -2.58 -5.76 -13.31
C ARG A 63 -1.47 -4.70 -13.44
N VAL A 64 -1.60 -3.60 -12.71
CA VAL A 64 -0.55 -2.57 -12.60
C VAL A 64 0.73 -3.16 -12.02
N PHE A 65 0.57 -4.10 -11.10
CA PHE A 65 1.67 -4.85 -10.55
C PHE A 65 2.00 -6.06 -11.43
N ARG A 66 3.06 -5.99 -12.20
CA ARG A 66 3.57 -7.12 -12.97
C ARG A 66 4.77 -7.76 -12.25
N GLY A 67 4.74 -9.09 -12.12
CA GLY A 67 5.84 -9.88 -11.59
C GLY A 67 6.15 -9.63 -10.12
N ARG A 68 7.44 -9.50 -9.79
CA ARG A 68 7.96 -9.37 -8.40
C ARG A 68 7.48 -8.12 -7.64
N ARG A 69 6.88 -7.14 -8.32
CA ARG A 69 6.37 -5.91 -7.69
C ARG A 69 5.04 -6.10 -6.99
N ARG A 70 4.37 -7.22 -7.22
CA ARG A 70 2.99 -7.47 -6.79
C ARG A 70 2.82 -7.38 -5.27
N HIS A 71 3.77 -7.89 -4.53
CA HIS A 71 3.71 -7.92 -3.06
C HIS A 71 4.90 -7.20 -2.43
N SER A 72 5.48 -6.23 -3.16
CA SER A 72 6.62 -5.48 -2.63
C SER A 72 6.17 -4.48 -1.55
N ARG A 73 7.00 -4.29 -0.55
CA ARG A 73 6.78 -3.26 0.47
C ARG A 73 6.67 -1.85 -0.13
N ALA A 74 7.40 -1.58 -1.20
CA ALA A 74 7.30 -0.33 -1.94
C ALA A 74 5.89 -0.06 -2.46
N SER A 75 5.18 -1.09 -2.93
CA SER A 75 3.80 -0.97 -3.39
C SER A 75 2.83 -0.68 -2.24
N MET A 76 3.04 -1.32 -1.09
CA MET A 76 2.25 -1.06 0.12
C MET A 76 2.44 0.36 0.62
N VAL A 77 3.70 0.81 0.73
CA VAL A 77 4.06 2.18 1.14
C VAL A 77 3.50 3.21 0.16
N ALA A 78 3.56 2.94 -1.15
CA ALA A 78 3.00 3.83 -2.15
C ALA A 78 1.48 4.00 -2.01
N CYS A 79 0.74 2.92 -1.75
CA CYS A 79 -0.71 2.98 -1.51
C CYS A 79 -1.04 3.78 -0.24
N LEU A 80 -0.31 3.56 0.85
CA LEU A 80 -0.48 4.31 2.09
C LEU A 80 -0.19 5.80 1.90
N TYR A 81 0.89 6.13 1.19
CA TYR A 81 1.26 7.51 0.88
C TYR A 81 0.20 8.23 0.05
N LEU A 82 -0.31 7.57 -1.00
CA LEU A 82 -1.35 8.13 -1.86
C LEU A 82 -2.68 8.30 -1.11
N ALA A 83 -3.06 7.34 -0.29
CA ALA A 83 -4.25 7.46 0.56
C ALA A 83 -4.13 8.64 1.54
N CYS A 84 -2.97 8.84 2.15
CA CYS A 84 -2.71 10.01 3.00
C CYS A 84 -2.83 11.32 2.21
N GLN A 85 -2.35 11.36 0.97
CA GLN A 85 -2.49 12.56 0.14
C GLN A 85 -3.95 12.86 -0.23
N GLU A 86 -4.74 11.84 -0.53
CA GLU A 86 -6.16 12.03 -0.88
C GLU A 86 -7.05 12.40 0.29
N GLU A 87 -6.70 11.96 1.49
CA GLU A 87 -7.39 12.30 2.74
C GLU A 87 -6.84 13.59 3.39
N GLU A 88 -6.07 14.39 2.65
CA GLU A 88 -5.47 15.64 3.14
C GLU A 88 -4.64 15.49 4.43
N PHE A 89 -4.04 14.32 4.62
CA PHE A 89 -3.21 14.00 5.78
C PHE A 89 -1.73 13.98 5.38
N PRO A 90 -1.02 15.13 5.45
CA PRO A 90 0.32 15.26 4.89
C PRO A 90 1.34 14.35 5.58
N ARG A 91 1.99 13.48 4.80
CA ARG A 91 3.05 12.59 5.26
C ARG A 91 4.22 12.61 4.28
N ILE A 92 5.43 12.40 4.79
CA ILE A 92 6.64 12.33 3.99
C ILE A 92 6.94 10.87 3.66
N VAL A 93 7.42 10.60 2.44
CA VAL A 93 7.79 9.24 2.00
C VAL A 93 8.82 8.60 2.94
N LYS A 94 9.73 9.39 3.52
CA LYS A 94 10.72 8.90 4.48
C LYS A 94 10.09 8.35 5.78
N GLU A 95 9.04 8.98 6.29
CA GLU A 95 8.29 8.49 7.45
C GLU A 95 7.60 7.15 7.13
N MET A 96 6.98 7.07 5.95
CA MET A 96 6.37 5.84 5.47
C MET A 96 7.38 4.70 5.32
N GLN A 97 8.59 5.04 4.86
CA GLN A 97 9.66 4.07 4.71
C GLN A 97 10.18 3.54 6.05
N SER A 98 10.30 4.39 7.07
CA SER A 98 10.80 3.98 8.38
C SER A 98 9.96 2.89 9.02
N VAL A 99 8.67 2.87 8.73
CA VAL A 99 7.69 1.92 9.29
C VAL A 99 7.58 0.64 8.45
N SER A 100 8.14 0.60 7.26
CA SER A 100 8.08 -0.59 6.40
C SER A 100 8.82 -1.81 6.96
N GLY A 101 9.51 -1.65 8.11
CA GLY A 101 10.05 -2.77 8.93
C GLY A 101 11.08 -3.65 8.24
N GLY A 102 11.64 -3.21 7.15
CA GLY A 102 12.60 -3.99 6.41
C GLY A 102 13.62 -3.13 5.70
N ALA A 103 14.83 -3.64 5.74
CA ALA A 103 15.98 -3.06 5.11
C ALA A 103 15.68 -2.38 3.77
N LYS A 104 15.94 -1.07 3.73
CA LYS A 104 16.49 -0.42 2.55
C LYS A 104 15.68 -0.48 1.25
N GLU A 105 14.34 -0.46 1.32
CA GLU A 105 13.59 -0.06 0.13
C GLU A 105 14.03 1.37 -0.21
N LYS A 106 14.76 1.48 -1.31
CA LYS A 106 15.30 2.79 -1.72
C LYS A 106 14.13 3.71 -2.07
N ASN A 107 14.11 4.92 -1.53
CA ASN A 107 13.11 5.97 -1.84
C ASN A 107 12.85 6.09 -3.34
N LYS A 108 13.87 5.88 -4.16
CA LYS A 108 13.76 5.87 -5.62
C LYS A 108 12.77 4.82 -6.13
N HIS A 109 12.72 3.64 -5.48
CA HIS A 109 11.80 2.56 -5.87
C HIS A 109 10.35 2.91 -5.48
N ILE A 110 10.16 3.41 -4.28
CA ILE A 110 8.84 3.86 -3.80
C ILE A 110 8.32 4.99 -4.71
N ASN A 111 9.11 5.99 -5.00
CA ASN A 111 8.74 7.10 -5.88
C ASN A 111 8.40 6.63 -7.30
N LYS A 112 9.11 5.62 -7.83
CA LYS A 112 8.78 5.01 -9.12
C LYS A 112 7.41 4.34 -9.11
N VAL A 113 7.09 3.62 -8.04
CA VAL A 113 5.78 2.97 -7.88
C VAL A 113 4.68 4.03 -7.73
N ILE A 114 4.89 5.07 -6.93
CA ILE A 114 3.96 6.21 -6.79
C ILE A 114 3.69 6.84 -8.18
N GLY A 115 4.73 7.05 -8.98
CA GLY A 115 4.58 7.60 -10.34
C GLY A 115 3.73 6.71 -11.25
N VAL A 116 3.87 5.40 -11.16
CA VAL A 116 3.05 4.43 -11.90
C VAL A 116 1.58 4.51 -11.47
N PHE A 117 1.31 4.56 -10.16
CA PHE A 117 -0.04 4.69 -9.62
C PHE A 117 -0.72 5.99 -10.07
N LYS A 118 -0.02 7.12 -9.95
CA LYS A 118 -0.55 8.43 -10.37
C LYS A 118 -0.96 8.45 -11.84
N LYS A 119 -0.17 7.78 -12.69
CA LYS A 119 -0.50 7.66 -14.13
C LYS A 119 -1.70 6.77 -14.40
N HIS A 120 -1.81 5.62 -13.71
CA HIS A 120 -2.84 4.62 -13.97
C HIS A 120 -4.21 5.00 -13.39
N PHE A 121 -4.23 5.51 -12.16
CA PHE A 121 -5.47 5.78 -11.43
C PHE A 121 -5.83 7.25 -11.39
N GLN A 122 -5.00 8.11 -11.95
CA GLN A 122 -5.16 9.57 -11.86
C GLN A 122 -5.26 10.11 -10.42
N VAL A 123 -4.83 9.30 -9.47
CA VAL A 123 -4.82 9.58 -8.04
C VAL A 123 -3.78 10.64 -7.71
N GLY A 124 -4.11 11.57 -6.82
CA GLY A 124 -3.19 12.61 -6.38
C GLY A 124 -2.87 13.69 -7.44
N ARG A 125 -3.67 13.81 -8.50
CA ARG A 125 -3.51 14.91 -9.48
C ARG A 125 -3.97 16.27 -8.93
N ASN A 126 -4.99 16.24 -8.08
CA ASN A 126 -5.61 17.45 -7.54
C ASN A 126 -4.91 17.95 -6.28
N TYR A 127 -4.09 17.10 -5.66
CA TYR A 127 -3.31 17.50 -4.50
C TYR A 127 -1.92 17.90 -4.97
N GLY A 128 -1.67 19.19 -4.91
CA GLY A 128 -0.35 19.75 -5.10
C GLY A 128 0.67 19.02 -4.22
N LYS A 129 1.93 19.25 -4.48
CA LYS A 129 2.99 18.81 -3.57
C LYS A 129 2.58 19.24 -2.16
N THR A 130 2.60 18.29 -1.21
CA THR A 130 2.41 18.60 0.22
C THR A 130 3.16 19.90 0.53
N GLN A 131 2.44 20.94 0.85
CA GLN A 131 3.06 22.25 1.02
C GLN A 131 3.93 22.22 2.27
N ALA A 132 5.03 22.95 2.24
CA ALA A 132 5.93 23.05 3.39
C ALA A 132 5.19 23.55 4.65
N LEU A 133 4.14 24.37 4.48
CA LEU A 133 3.27 24.83 5.56
C LEU A 133 2.53 23.66 6.26
N ASP A 134 1.91 22.76 5.49
CA ASP A 134 1.16 21.62 6.06
C ASP A 134 2.05 20.70 6.89
N LEU A 135 3.28 20.48 6.41
CA LEU A 135 4.28 19.72 7.13
C LEU A 135 4.80 20.47 8.36
N GLY A 136 5.00 21.78 8.24
CA GLY A 136 5.45 22.65 9.31
C GLY A 136 4.48 22.67 10.48
N GLU A 137 3.18 22.89 10.23
CA GLU A 137 2.14 22.88 11.25
C GLU A 137 2.08 21.54 11.98
N ARG A 138 2.11 20.42 11.27
CA ARG A 138 2.10 19.09 11.88
C ARG A 138 3.33 18.83 12.75
N LEU A 139 4.52 19.21 12.28
CA LEU A 139 5.76 19.05 13.05
C LEU A 139 5.77 19.93 14.29
N CYS A 140 5.30 21.19 14.19
CA CYS A 140 5.16 22.07 15.33
C CYS A 140 4.18 21.52 16.35
N THR A 141 3.03 21.01 15.94
CA THR A 141 2.03 20.40 16.82
C THR A 141 2.61 19.18 17.56
N ASN A 142 3.34 18.33 16.86
CA ASN A 142 3.99 17.17 17.48
C ASN A 142 5.07 17.57 18.49
N LEU A 143 5.86 18.59 18.20
CA LEU A 143 6.88 19.12 19.12
C LEU A 143 6.26 19.73 20.37
N LEU A 144 5.17 20.50 20.22
CA LEU A 144 4.43 21.06 21.36
C LEU A 144 3.83 19.96 22.24
N ALA A 145 3.28 18.89 21.66
CA ALA A 145 2.77 17.75 22.39
C ALA A 145 3.88 17.04 23.20
N LEU A 146 5.08 16.89 22.62
CA LEU A 146 6.23 16.29 23.32
C LEU A 146 6.74 17.16 24.47
N THR A 147 6.77 18.49 24.30
CA THR A 147 7.20 19.42 25.36
C THR A 147 6.22 19.46 26.53
N THR A 148 4.91 19.37 26.28
CA THR A 148 3.89 19.31 27.32
C THR A 148 3.93 18.00 28.11
N MET A 149 4.34 16.91 27.50
CA MET A 149 4.55 15.62 28.20
C MET A 149 5.80 15.64 29.07
N SER A 150 6.86 16.33 28.65
CA SER A 150 8.10 16.45 29.41
C SER A 150 7.99 17.36 30.65
N SER A 151 7.06 18.30 30.66
CA SER A 151 6.83 19.21 31.80
C SER A 151 5.97 18.62 32.90
N LYS A 152 5.45 17.40 32.75
CA LYS A 152 4.65 16.68 33.75
C LYS A 152 5.44 15.62 34.55
N LEU A 153 6.72 15.55 34.34
CA LEU A 153 7.66 14.78 35.14
C LEU A 153 8.44 15.72 36.08
#